data_02b5a0273cac5ecffc64da684cdf7e0d
#
_entry.id   02b5a0273cac5ecffc64da684cdf7e0d
#
_cell.length_a   1.000
_cell.length_b   1.000
_cell.length_c   1.000
_cell.angle_alpha   90.00
_cell.angle_beta   90.00
_cell.angle_gamma   90.00
#
_symmetry.space_group_name_H-M   'P 1'
#
loop_
_entity.id
_entity.type
_entity.pdbx_description
1 polymer ?
#
loop_
_entity_poly.entity_id
_entity_poly.type
_entity_poly.pdbx_seq_one_letter_code
_entity_poly.pdbx_strand_id
1 'polypeptide(L)'
;MKNTQSSYMKIYSIALSPHDQNTYDGVLHNQVERYSRRKHNIPWHMNVYPHHSELERMNQEDNRYMVEFYEQYWKPQDHEVFAFTTTRGGVELLPEKPAELPEFLTFKPKKLWDYKMIDNIYYIDHHQSHAAYAYLTSGYDESDILAIDGRGWNYNCIFIDKDQNIHDLSDKMSIGILWNWVSKELGFGHLGAGKVMGLAGFGSYDPQVHMIFDYYWDNGFNFPKDMGHLKRCSAEDIAYTLQYATQDKISEVVYPLKSCDNLCVAGGVAYNGYMNEDFTKHWNKVHVPPAVGDEGQSIGTYMHADYTLNNNVHEVSVYSGDEYDYEGDEKVDIKEVAQAIANGDIVGWYQGKSESGNRALGNRSILADPRNPEIKDMINSLIKQREDFRPFAPAVLEEHYQEYFDTNQPSPYMSRIMPVISDKIPGVTHVDGTARIQTVNREQNPRYYDLINEYYKITGIPMVLNTSFNCKEPIVETPEDAINTFNRTELDLLVINDYILRKVG
;
A
#
# COMPACT_ATOMS: atom_id res chain seq x y z
N MET A 1 44.57 -17.44 17.34
CA MET A 1 43.54 -16.59 16.75
C MET A 1 42.48 -17.51 16.18
N LYS A 2 41.36 -17.67 16.89
CA LYS A 2 40.23 -18.45 16.34
C LYS A 2 39.45 -17.49 15.45
N ASN A 3 39.44 -17.74 14.14
CA ASN A 3 38.52 -17.14 13.21
C ASN A 3 37.10 -17.56 13.62
N THR A 4 36.42 -16.74 14.38
CA THR A 4 34.97 -16.80 14.48
C THR A 4 34.43 -16.09 13.22
N GLN A 5 34.29 -16.82 12.11
CA GLN A 5 33.28 -16.44 11.11
C GLN A 5 31.96 -16.47 11.87
N SER A 6 31.39 -15.28 12.12
CA SER A 6 29.99 -15.15 12.50
C SER A 6 29.19 -15.83 11.38
N SER A 7 28.57 -16.94 11.67
CA SER A 7 27.69 -17.61 10.72
C SER A 7 26.49 -16.66 10.49
N TYR A 8 26.28 -16.27 9.23
CA TYR A 8 25.11 -15.51 8.82
C TYR A 8 23.86 -16.35 9.12
N MET A 9 22.97 -15.83 9.97
CA MET A 9 21.74 -16.54 10.34
C MET A 9 20.71 -16.41 9.24
N LYS A 10 20.19 -17.53 8.77
CA LYS A 10 19.06 -17.54 7.82
C LYS A 10 17.78 -17.20 8.54
N ILE A 11 17.09 -16.16 8.08
CA ILE A 11 15.88 -15.62 8.69
C ILE A 11 14.68 -15.87 7.78
N TYR A 12 13.57 -16.27 8.36
CA TYR A 12 12.27 -16.32 7.72
C TYR A 12 11.28 -15.50 8.56
N SER A 13 10.55 -14.62 7.94
CA SER A 13 9.63 -13.75 8.65
C SER A 13 8.17 -13.95 8.24
N ILE A 14 7.29 -13.74 9.18
CA ILE A 14 5.86 -13.79 9.01
C ILE A 14 5.19 -12.64 9.73
N ALA A 15 4.20 -12.05 9.09
CA ALA A 15 3.30 -11.09 9.69
C ALA A 15 1.88 -11.65 9.72
N LEU A 16 1.26 -11.61 10.88
CA LEU A 16 -0.11 -12.04 11.12
C LEU A 16 -0.97 -10.82 11.44
N SER A 17 -1.71 -10.36 10.45
CA SER A 17 -2.72 -9.32 10.56
C SER A 17 -4.11 -9.92 10.27
N PRO A 18 -5.20 -9.39 10.83
CA PRO A 18 -6.54 -9.85 10.47
C PRO A 18 -6.90 -9.66 8.99
N HIS A 19 -6.20 -8.78 8.28
CA HIS A 19 -6.54 -8.37 6.92
C HIS A 19 -5.49 -8.76 5.89
N ASP A 20 -4.22 -8.65 6.25
CA ASP A 20 -3.09 -8.73 5.34
C ASP A 20 -2.00 -9.61 5.95
N GLN A 21 -2.06 -10.89 5.63
CA GLN A 21 -1.04 -11.84 6.07
C GLN A 21 0.00 -11.98 4.98
N ASN A 22 1.25 -12.06 5.39
CA ASN A 22 2.35 -12.12 4.44
C ASN A 22 3.60 -12.78 5.03
N THR A 23 4.47 -13.25 4.16
CA THR A 23 5.76 -13.85 4.52
C THR A 23 6.87 -13.24 3.68
N TYR A 24 8.09 -13.24 4.21
CA TYR A 24 9.27 -12.81 3.50
C TYR A 24 10.50 -13.61 3.94
N ASP A 25 11.30 -14.08 2.98
CA ASP A 25 12.51 -14.89 3.19
C ASP A 25 13.80 -14.17 2.80
N GLY A 26 13.74 -12.88 2.55
CA GLY A 26 14.86 -12.08 2.08
C GLY A 26 14.85 -11.86 0.56
N VAL A 27 14.05 -12.61 -0.20
CA VAL A 27 13.96 -12.52 -1.66
C VAL A 27 12.52 -12.47 -2.14
N LEU A 28 11.66 -13.34 -1.60
CA LEU A 28 10.28 -13.52 -2.03
C LEU A 28 9.30 -13.01 -0.99
N HIS A 29 8.44 -12.09 -1.42
CA HIS A 29 7.34 -11.53 -0.62
C HIS A 29 6.01 -12.13 -1.08
N ASN A 30 5.41 -12.96 -0.24
CA ASN A 30 4.14 -13.61 -0.51
C ASN A 30 3.02 -12.94 0.27
N GLN A 31 1.96 -12.55 -0.43
CA GLN A 31 0.75 -11.95 0.14
C GLN A 31 -0.43 -12.92 0.00
N VAL A 32 -1.05 -13.29 1.13
CA VAL A 32 -2.18 -14.22 1.14
C VAL A 32 -3.33 -13.73 0.28
N GLU A 33 -3.58 -12.44 0.21
CA GLU A 33 -4.60 -11.83 -0.64
C GLU A 33 -4.43 -12.25 -2.11
N ARG A 34 -3.21 -12.22 -2.64
CA ARG A 34 -2.93 -12.59 -4.03
C ARG A 34 -3.06 -14.08 -4.26
N TYR A 35 -2.56 -14.90 -3.33
CA TYR A 35 -2.66 -16.34 -3.39
C TYR A 35 -4.12 -16.84 -3.30
N SER A 36 -4.87 -16.35 -2.32
CA SER A 36 -6.26 -16.75 -2.07
C SER A 36 -7.25 -16.14 -3.08
N ARG A 37 -6.84 -15.13 -3.85
CA ARG A 37 -7.70 -14.30 -4.71
C ARG A 37 -8.84 -13.61 -3.95
N ARG A 38 -8.61 -13.32 -2.65
CA ARG A 38 -9.55 -12.68 -1.74
C ARG A 38 -9.00 -11.34 -1.29
N LYS A 39 -9.61 -10.26 -1.74
CA LYS A 39 -9.19 -8.90 -1.37
C LYS A 39 -9.36 -8.67 0.13
N HIS A 40 -8.27 -8.29 0.82
CA HIS A 40 -8.20 -8.20 2.28
C HIS A 40 -8.67 -9.46 2.99
N ASN A 41 -8.37 -10.63 2.43
CA ASN A 41 -8.87 -11.93 2.90
C ASN A 41 -10.40 -12.05 2.95
N ILE A 42 -11.13 -11.12 2.33
CA ILE A 42 -12.59 -11.14 2.21
C ILE A 42 -12.94 -11.61 0.78
N PRO A 43 -13.91 -12.54 0.59
CA PRO A 43 -14.35 -12.94 -0.73
C PRO A 43 -14.74 -11.71 -1.56
N TRP A 44 -14.12 -11.52 -2.72
CA TRP A 44 -14.28 -10.32 -3.56
C TRP A 44 -15.72 -10.02 -4.02
N HIS A 45 -16.60 -11.03 -4.02
CA HIS A 45 -18.02 -10.91 -4.32
C HIS A 45 -18.86 -10.40 -3.14
N MET A 46 -18.29 -10.29 -1.92
CA MET A 46 -18.96 -9.79 -0.73
C MET A 46 -18.60 -8.33 -0.51
N ASN A 47 -19.48 -7.43 -0.92
CA ASN A 47 -19.29 -5.98 -0.76
C ASN A 47 -19.56 -5.44 0.66
N VAL A 48 -19.92 -6.31 1.61
CA VAL A 48 -20.35 -5.93 2.98
C VAL A 48 -19.76 -6.91 3.97
N TYR A 49 -19.33 -6.42 5.14
CA TYR A 49 -18.91 -7.25 6.27
C TYR A 49 -20.05 -8.20 6.64
N PRO A 50 -19.82 -9.52 6.67
CA PRO A 50 -20.87 -10.49 6.92
C PRO A 50 -21.40 -10.43 8.37
N HIS A 51 -22.63 -10.87 8.56
CA HIS A 51 -23.23 -11.11 9.89
C HIS A 51 -22.39 -12.13 10.68
N HIS A 52 -22.46 -12.10 12.02
CA HIS A 52 -21.66 -12.93 12.92
C HIS A 52 -21.62 -14.45 12.59
N SER A 53 -22.72 -15.00 12.06
CA SER A 53 -22.81 -16.40 11.60
C SER A 53 -22.06 -16.68 10.28
N GLU A 54 -21.84 -15.66 9.45
CA GLU A 54 -21.04 -15.76 8.23
C GLU A 54 -19.55 -15.59 8.55
N LEU A 55 -19.20 -14.83 9.60
CA LEU A 55 -17.84 -14.72 10.12
C LEU A 55 -17.30 -16.07 10.62
N GLU A 56 -18.13 -16.89 11.28
CA GLU A 56 -17.72 -18.24 11.72
C GLU A 56 -17.46 -19.17 10.54
N ARG A 57 -18.28 -19.09 9.46
CA ARG A 57 -18.08 -19.90 8.25
C ARG A 57 -16.85 -19.42 7.46
N MET A 58 -16.64 -18.10 7.39
CA MET A 58 -15.47 -17.50 6.77
C MET A 58 -14.19 -17.87 7.51
N ASN A 59 -14.19 -17.85 8.85
CA ASN A 59 -13.04 -18.27 9.65
C ASN A 59 -12.63 -19.73 9.37
N GLN A 60 -13.60 -20.63 9.08
CA GLN A 60 -13.27 -22.02 8.70
C GLN A 60 -12.69 -22.13 7.28
N GLU A 61 -13.19 -21.35 6.33
CA GLU A 61 -12.63 -21.29 4.97
C GLU A 61 -11.30 -20.54 4.94
N ASP A 62 -11.16 -19.45 5.70
CA ASP A 62 -9.93 -18.68 5.82
C ASP A 62 -8.81 -19.51 6.47
N ASN A 63 -9.12 -20.30 7.48
CA ASN A 63 -8.17 -21.24 8.07
C ASN A 63 -7.65 -22.26 7.05
N ARG A 64 -8.48 -22.72 6.11
CA ARG A 64 -8.03 -23.63 5.05
C ARG A 64 -7.03 -22.96 4.11
N TYR A 65 -7.33 -21.75 3.61
CA TYR A 65 -6.42 -21.01 2.75
C TYR A 65 -5.13 -20.62 3.47
N MET A 66 -5.23 -20.31 4.74
CA MET A 66 -4.07 -20.07 5.61
C MET A 66 -3.18 -21.30 5.71
N VAL A 67 -3.76 -22.47 5.95
CA VAL A 67 -3.03 -23.74 6.02
C VAL A 67 -2.35 -24.02 4.67
N GLU A 68 -3.10 -23.93 3.56
CA GLU A 68 -2.56 -24.15 2.21
C GLU A 68 -1.45 -23.14 1.88
N PHE A 69 -1.61 -21.87 2.25
CA PHE A 69 -0.58 -20.85 2.08
C PHE A 69 0.68 -21.18 2.87
N TYR A 70 0.53 -21.53 4.15
CA TYR A 70 1.67 -21.89 4.99
C TYR A 70 2.33 -23.19 4.52
N GLU A 71 1.58 -24.21 4.10
CA GLU A 71 2.16 -25.43 3.51
C GLU A 71 3.00 -25.16 2.27
N GLN A 72 2.58 -24.20 1.45
CA GLN A 72 3.30 -23.83 0.23
C GLN A 72 4.52 -22.95 0.50
N TYR A 73 4.39 -21.94 1.35
CA TYR A 73 5.40 -20.89 1.53
C TYR A 73 6.15 -20.99 2.87
N TRP A 74 5.67 -21.77 3.83
CA TRP A 74 6.32 -21.98 5.11
C TRP A 74 7.45 -23.00 5.01
N LYS A 75 8.69 -22.52 5.12
CA LYS A 75 9.90 -23.37 5.07
C LYS A 75 10.81 -23.13 6.28
N PRO A 76 10.30 -23.23 7.52
CA PRO A 76 11.08 -22.93 8.72
C PRO A 76 12.29 -23.84 8.90
N GLN A 77 12.24 -25.09 8.35
CA GLN A 77 13.34 -26.05 8.42
C GLN A 77 14.59 -25.60 7.66
N ASP A 78 14.46 -24.64 6.74
CA ASP A 78 15.56 -24.11 5.96
C ASP A 78 16.19 -22.87 6.62
N HIS A 79 15.64 -22.41 7.77
CA HIS A 79 16.01 -21.18 8.45
C HIS A 79 16.35 -21.42 9.92
N GLU A 80 17.27 -20.61 10.45
CA GLU A 80 17.78 -20.71 11.83
C GLU A 80 16.96 -19.82 12.79
N VAL A 81 16.38 -18.73 12.29
CA VAL A 81 15.58 -17.77 13.05
C VAL A 81 14.24 -17.55 12.41
N PHE A 82 13.23 -17.56 13.23
CA PHE A 82 11.85 -17.30 12.86
C PHE A 82 11.43 -15.93 13.37
N ALA A 83 11.38 -14.93 12.49
CA ALA A 83 11.01 -13.56 12.85
C ALA A 83 9.49 -13.37 12.74
N PHE A 84 8.90 -12.72 13.75
CA PHE A 84 7.46 -12.66 13.91
C PHE A 84 6.97 -11.28 14.35
N THR A 85 5.86 -10.82 13.76
CA THR A 85 5.06 -9.69 14.24
C THR A 85 3.57 -9.98 14.09
N THR A 86 2.74 -9.35 14.92
CA THR A 86 1.29 -9.54 14.87
C THR A 86 0.53 -8.32 15.38
N THR A 87 -0.69 -8.15 14.90
CA THR A 87 -1.73 -7.34 15.53
C THR A 87 -2.51 -8.14 16.56
N ARG A 88 -3.34 -7.47 17.37
CA ARG A 88 -4.14 -8.11 18.45
C ARG A 88 -5.01 -9.29 17.98
N GLY A 89 -5.46 -9.31 16.72
CA GLY A 89 -6.25 -10.41 16.15
C GLY A 89 -5.41 -11.60 15.69
N GLY A 90 -4.11 -11.40 15.40
CA GLY A 90 -3.23 -12.45 14.89
C GLY A 90 -2.89 -13.55 15.89
N VAL A 91 -3.04 -13.30 17.19
CA VAL A 91 -2.80 -14.29 18.26
C VAL A 91 -3.75 -15.48 18.17
N GLU A 92 -4.95 -15.29 17.66
CA GLU A 92 -5.94 -16.36 17.51
C GLU A 92 -5.60 -17.36 16.39
N LEU A 93 -4.65 -16.99 15.53
CA LEU A 93 -4.21 -17.78 14.38
C LEU A 93 -2.99 -18.67 14.67
N LEU A 94 -2.41 -18.60 15.87
CA LEU A 94 -1.34 -19.52 16.27
C LEU A 94 -1.94 -20.94 16.40
N PRO A 95 -1.27 -21.98 15.85
CA PRO A 95 -1.84 -23.34 15.78
C PRO A 95 -2.14 -23.99 17.13
N GLU A 96 -1.58 -23.48 18.22
CA GLU A 96 -1.96 -23.87 19.58
C GLU A 96 -2.23 -22.58 20.38
N LYS A 97 -3.49 -22.37 20.82
CA LYS A 97 -3.79 -21.31 21.79
C LYS A 97 -2.98 -21.58 23.05
N PRO A 98 -1.96 -20.79 23.36
CA PRO A 98 -1.30 -20.93 24.66
C PRO A 98 -2.32 -20.59 25.74
N ALA A 99 -2.32 -21.35 26.83
CA ALA A 99 -3.19 -21.10 27.99
C ALA A 99 -2.97 -19.70 28.59
N GLU A 100 -1.78 -19.14 28.36
CA GLU A 100 -1.39 -17.76 28.66
C GLU A 100 -0.77 -17.12 27.43
N LEU A 101 -0.95 -15.80 27.25
CA LEU A 101 -0.31 -15.06 26.17
C LEU A 101 1.22 -15.20 26.28
N PRO A 102 1.93 -15.58 25.22
CA PRO A 102 3.38 -15.63 25.24
C PRO A 102 3.97 -14.31 25.71
N GLU A 103 5.05 -14.38 26.50
CA GLU A 103 5.70 -13.18 27.09
C GLU A 103 6.07 -12.13 26.03
N PHE A 104 6.46 -12.57 24.82
CA PHE A 104 6.82 -11.66 23.74
C PHE A 104 5.63 -10.84 23.24
N LEU A 105 4.37 -11.34 23.33
CA LEU A 105 3.18 -10.60 22.90
C LEU A 105 2.81 -9.45 23.85
N THR A 106 3.36 -9.42 25.06
CA THR A 106 3.17 -8.33 26.00
C THR A 106 4.38 -7.36 26.03
N PHE A 107 5.39 -7.64 25.21
CA PHE A 107 6.58 -6.83 25.12
C PHE A 107 6.28 -5.45 24.54
N LYS A 108 6.81 -4.40 25.21
CA LYS A 108 6.75 -3.01 24.73
C LYS A 108 8.18 -2.53 24.51
N PRO A 109 8.65 -2.49 23.25
CA PRO A 109 9.98 -1.96 22.95
C PRO A 109 10.08 -0.48 23.32
N LYS A 110 11.27 -0.02 23.69
CA LYS A 110 11.54 1.36 24.10
C LYS A 110 12.25 2.18 23.04
N LYS A 111 12.77 1.53 22.03
CA LYS A 111 13.45 2.14 20.88
C LYS A 111 13.39 1.23 19.67
N LEU A 112 13.70 1.77 18.48
CA LEU A 112 13.53 1.09 17.20
C LEU A 112 14.14 -0.32 17.13
N TRP A 113 15.27 -0.54 17.81
CA TRP A 113 15.99 -1.81 17.76
C TRP A 113 15.71 -2.72 18.97
N ASP A 114 14.69 -2.44 19.75
CA ASP A 114 14.27 -3.32 20.83
C ASP A 114 13.47 -4.50 20.25
N TYR A 115 13.77 -5.69 20.72
CA TYR A 115 13.15 -6.95 20.34
C TYR A 115 13.14 -7.94 21.48
N LYS A 116 12.37 -9.03 21.36
CA LYS A 116 12.50 -10.22 22.21
C LYS A 116 12.87 -11.42 21.38
N MET A 117 13.74 -12.27 21.94
CA MET A 117 14.10 -13.54 21.35
C MET A 117 13.90 -14.63 22.40
N ILE A 118 13.09 -15.65 22.06
CA ILE A 118 12.85 -16.84 22.88
C ILE A 118 13.13 -18.02 21.99
N ASP A 119 14.12 -18.83 22.35
CA ASP A 119 14.67 -19.89 21.50
C ASP A 119 15.10 -19.30 20.14
N ASN A 120 14.52 -19.78 19.04
CA ASN A 120 14.76 -19.29 17.69
C ASN A 120 13.64 -18.34 17.17
N ILE A 121 12.73 -17.90 18.04
CA ILE A 121 11.65 -16.97 17.69
C ILE A 121 12.09 -15.55 18.01
N TYR A 122 12.16 -14.72 16.99
CA TYR A 122 12.46 -13.30 17.06
C TYR A 122 11.15 -12.52 16.95
N TYR A 123 10.85 -11.66 17.92
CA TYR A 123 9.63 -10.87 17.93
C TYR A 123 9.92 -9.38 18.03
N ILE A 124 9.23 -8.58 17.21
CA ILE A 124 9.15 -7.14 17.32
C ILE A 124 7.69 -6.67 17.37
N ASP A 125 7.47 -5.50 17.95
CA ASP A 125 6.14 -4.86 17.96
C ASP A 125 5.70 -4.47 16.54
N HIS A 126 4.39 -4.50 16.30
CA HIS A 126 3.76 -4.17 15.02
C HIS A 126 4.20 -2.81 14.45
N HIS A 127 4.15 -1.73 15.26
CA HIS A 127 4.56 -0.41 14.79
C HIS A 127 6.08 -0.28 14.62
N GLN A 128 6.86 -1.02 15.39
CA GLN A 128 8.30 -1.12 15.20
C GLN A 128 8.66 -1.82 13.87
N SER A 129 7.88 -2.83 13.47
CA SER A 129 8.04 -3.47 12.17
C SER A 129 7.76 -2.49 11.03
N HIS A 130 6.69 -1.70 11.10
CA HIS A 130 6.43 -0.62 10.15
C HIS A 130 7.57 0.39 10.10
N ALA A 131 8.03 0.84 11.27
CA ALA A 131 9.13 1.80 11.40
C ALA A 131 10.44 1.25 10.79
N ALA A 132 10.75 -0.01 11.06
CA ALA A 132 11.92 -0.69 10.51
C ALA A 132 11.86 -0.77 8.97
N TYR A 133 10.71 -1.14 8.43
CA TYR A 133 10.52 -1.19 6.98
C TYR A 133 10.76 0.19 6.34
N ALA A 134 10.13 1.23 6.86
CA ALA A 134 10.30 2.57 6.30
C ALA A 134 11.75 3.08 6.43
N TYR A 135 12.36 2.92 7.60
CA TYR A 135 13.70 3.44 7.83
C TYR A 135 14.77 2.67 7.08
N LEU A 136 14.78 1.34 7.14
CA LEU A 136 15.83 0.52 6.53
C LEU A 136 15.79 0.50 4.99
N THR A 137 14.62 0.81 4.38
CA THR A 137 14.50 0.96 2.92
C THR A 137 14.76 2.39 2.44
N SER A 138 14.89 3.36 3.33
CA SER A 138 15.06 4.78 2.96
C SER A 138 16.47 5.11 2.46
N GLY A 139 17.47 4.38 2.92
CA GLY A 139 18.88 4.70 2.70
C GLY A 139 19.35 5.97 3.43
N TYR A 140 18.59 6.48 4.42
CA TYR A 140 18.98 7.66 5.20
C TYR A 140 19.85 7.29 6.39
N ASP A 141 20.90 8.06 6.62
CA ASP A 141 21.77 7.90 7.80
C ASP A 141 21.04 8.26 9.10
N GLU A 142 20.17 9.28 9.04
CA GLU A 142 19.28 9.70 10.13
C GLU A 142 17.91 10.08 9.60
N SER A 143 16.86 9.83 10.35
CA SER A 143 15.48 10.18 9.99
C SER A 143 14.59 10.24 11.22
N ASP A 144 13.61 11.15 11.19
CA ASP A 144 12.38 10.99 11.94
C ASP A 144 11.56 9.85 11.30
N ILE A 145 10.79 9.10 12.11
CA ILE A 145 9.98 8.00 11.61
C ILE A 145 8.57 8.14 12.20
N LEU A 146 7.56 8.14 11.32
CA LEU A 146 6.15 8.10 11.70
C LEU A 146 5.56 6.75 11.29
N ALA A 147 5.24 5.91 12.28
CA ALA A 147 4.46 4.70 12.05
C ALA A 147 3.02 4.94 12.54
N ILE A 148 2.10 5.06 11.58
CA ILE A 148 0.73 5.48 11.82
C ILE A 148 -0.26 4.49 11.18
N ASP A 149 -1.07 3.84 12.02
CA ASP A 149 -1.98 2.79 11.60
C ASP A 149 -3.37 2.93 12.25
N GLY A 150 -4.27 2.01 11.92
CA GLY A 150 -5.57 1.90 12.57
C GLY A 150 -5.47 1.34 13.98
N ARG A 151 -4.75 0.25 14.14
CA ARG A 151 -4.55 -0.42 15.43
C ARG A 151 -3.37 -1.39 15.37
N GLY A 152 -2.50 -1.33 16.37
CA GLY A 152 -1.52 -2.37 16.66
C GLY A 152 -1.73 -2.95 18.06
N TRP A 153 -0.83 -3.83 18.51
CA TRP A 153 -0.93 -4.43 19.84
C TRP A 153 -0.70 -3.42 20.97
N ASN A 154 0.37 -2.64 20.85
CA ASN A 154 0.78 -1.69 21.89
C ASN A 154 0.42 -0.24 21.55
N TYR A 155 0.36 0.10 20.27
CA TYR A 155 0.25 1.46 19.75
C TYR A 155 -0.81 1.55 18.63
N ASN A 156 -1.28 2.76 18.36
CA ASN A 156 -2.00 3.12 17.14
C ASN A 156 -1.14 4.04 16.26
N CYS A 157 -0.26 4.79 16.90
CA CYS A 157 0.66 5.71 16.25
C CYS A 157 1.89 5.93 17.14
N ILE A 158 3.06 5.87 16.54
CA ILE A 158 4.32 6.25 17.17
C ILE A 158 5.10 7.20 16.26
N PHE A 159 5.81 8.13 16.88
CA PHE A 159 6.84 8.93 16.23
C PHE A 159 8.19 8.59 16.87
N ILE A 160 9.19 8.33 16.06
CA ILE A 160 10.55 8.04 16.52
C ILE A 160 11.44 9.17 16.01
N ASP A 161 12.06 9.90 16.92
CA ASP A 161 12.97 10.99 16.57
C ASP A 161 14.34 10.47 16.08
N LYS A 162 15.17 11.34 15.55
CA LYS A 162 16.51 10.97 15.05
C LYS A 162 17.41 10.32 16.09
N ASP A 163 17.20 10.61 17.39
CA ASP A 163 17.92 10.03 18.53
C ASP A 163 17.30 8.71 19.00
N GLN A 164 16.33 8.18 18.23
CA GLN A 164 15.59 6.94 18.45
C GLN A 164 14.72 6.92 19.74
N ASN A 165 14.29 8.09 20.21
CA ASN A 165 13.28 8.13 21.25
C ASN A 165 11.91 7.91 20.67
N ILE A 166 11.14 6.99 21.26
CA ILE A 166 9.77 6.68 20.85
C ILE A 166 8.81 7.60 21.58
N HIS A 167 8.05 8.37 20.84
CA HIS A 167 6.93 9.17 21.28
C HIS A 167 5.63 8.43 20.95
N ASP A 168 4.97 7.89 21.97
CA ASP A 168 3.65 7.26 21.84
C ASP A 168 2.60 8.35 21.63
N LEU A 169 1.95 8.33 20.47
CA LEU A 169 0.91 9.28 20.08
C LEU A 169 -0.49 8.67 20.10
N SER A 170 -0.62 7.43 20.58
CA SER A 170 -1.87 6.65 20.52
C SER A 170 -3.02 7.32 21.28
N ASP A 171 -2.71 8.03 22.37
CA ASP A 171 -3.70 8.76 23.17
C ASP A 171 -4.07 10.13 22.58
N LYS A 172 -3.31 10.63 21.59
CA LYS A 172 -3.49 11.95 21.00
C LYS A 172 -4.21 11.88 19.67
N MET A 173 -3.99 10.82 18.89
CA MET A 173 -4.60 10.68 17.59
C MET A 173 -4.83 9.21 17.22
N SER A 174 -6.04 8.90 16.78
CA SER A 174 -6.44 7.60 16.26
C SER A 174 -7.05 7.79 14.88
N ILE A 175 -6.21 8.21 13.93
CA ILE A 175 -6.62 8.61 12.57
C ILE A 175 -7.19 7.42 11.82
N GLY A 176 -6.51 6.28 11.79
CA GLY A 176 -6.95 5.12 11.02
C GLY A 176 -8.30 4.58 11.49
N ILE A 177 -8.58 4.58 12.81
CA ILE A 177 -9.89 4.18 13.34
C ILE A 177 -10.98 5.17 12.92
N LEU A 178 -10.71 6.48 12.96
CA LEU A 178 -11.66 7.49 12.52
C LEU A 178 -11.98 7.33 11.02
N TRP A 179 -10.96 7.14 10.18
CA TRP A 179 -11.14 6.90 8.75
C TRP A 179 -11.98 5.64 8.47
N ASN A 180 -11.73 4.55 9.19
CA ASN A 180 -12.52 3.32 9.08
C ASN A 180 -13.97 3.53 9.52
N TRP A 181 -14.19 4.31 10.59
CA TRP A 181 -15.52 4.64 11.05
C TRP A 181 -16.28 5.48 10.01
N VAL A 182 -15.69 6.57 9.50
CA VAL A 182 -16.31 7.42 8.46
C VAL A 182 -16.58 6.60 7.19
N SER A 183 -15.62 5.75 6.78
CA SER A 183 -15.81 4.86 5.63
C SER A 183 -17.04 3.96 5.77
N LYS A 184 -17.26 3.42 6.97
CA LYS A 184 -18.44 2.61 7.27
C LYS A 184 -19.73 3.44 7.25
N GLU A 185 -19.74 4.63 7.87
CA GLU A 185 -20.92 5.52 7.89
C GLU A 185 -21.32 5.97 6.48
N LEU A 186 -20.34 6.16 5.59
CA LEU A 186 -20.58 6.51 4.19
C LEU A 186 -20.92 5.30 3.29
N GLY A 187 -21.04 4.09 3.86
CA GLY A 187 -21.44 2.87 3.15
C GLY A 187 -20.33 2.18 2.35
N PHE A 188 -19.05 2.57 2.53
CA PHE A 188 -17.91 1.96 1.83
C PHE A 188 -17.29 0.77 2.58
N GLY A 189 -17.79 0.44 3.78
CA GLY A 189 -17.28 -0.61 4.63
C GLY A 189 -16.01 -0.23 5.41
N HIS A 190 -15.50 -1.14 6.25
CA HIS A 190 -14.37 -0.85 7.14
C HIS A 190 -13.03 -0.58 6.41
N LEU A 191 -12.84 -1.13 5.21
CA LEU A 191 -11.60 -1.00 4.44
C LEU A 191 -11.75 -0.03 3.26
N GLY A 192 -12.76 0.82 3.28
CA GLY A 192 -13.05 1.77 2.21
C GLY A 192 -12.38 3.14 2.35
N ALA A 193 -11.41 3.34 3.25
CA ALA A 193 -10.75 4.63 3.47
C ALA A 193 -10.19 5.26 2.18
N GLY A 194 -9.64 4.46 1.27
CA GLY A 194 -9.19 4.93 -0.05
C GLY A 194 -10.32 5.45 -0.95
N LYS A 195 -11.58 4.99 -0.77
CA LYS A 195 -12.75 5.53 -1.47
C LYS A 195 -13.15 6.88 -0.87
N VAL A 196 -13.13 7.00 0.47
CA VAL A 196 -13.38 8.28 1.16
C VAL A 196 -12.36 9.32 0.73
N MET A 197 -11.07 8.98 0.65
CA MET A 197 -10.03 9.88 0.15
C MET A 197 -10.29 10.33 -1.30
N GLY A 198 -10.74 9.43 -2.18
CA GLY A 198 -11.10 9.78 -3.55
C GLY A 198 -12.35 10.67 -3.64
N LEU A 199 -13.31 10.47 -2.74
CA LEU A 199 -14.53 11.27 -2.67
C LEU A 199 -14.27 12.69 -2.16
N ALA A 200 -13.26 12.88 -1.31
CA ALA A 200 -12.90 14.18 -0.73
C ALA A 200 -12.66 15.27 -1.78
N GLY A 201 -12.15 14.92 -2.98
CA GLY A 201 -11.94 15.88 -4.07
C GLY A 201 -13.22 16.58 -4.58
N PHE A 202 -14.41 16.05 -4.27
CA PHE A 202 -15.70 16.59 -4.69
C PHE A 202 -16.38 17.45 -3.60
N GLY A 203 -15.84 17.47 -2.38
CA GLY A 203 -16.46 18.12 -1.23
C GLY A 203 -15.88 19.50 -0.91
N SER A 204 -16.44 20.08 0.14
CA SER A 204 -16.04 21.36 0.71
C SER A 204 -15.92 21.25 2.22
N TYR A 205 -15.12 22.14 2.82
CA TYR A 205 -14.91 22.16 4.26
C TYR A 205 -16.18 22.55 5.03
N ASP A 206 -16.56 21.74 6.01
CA ASP A 206 -17.66 22.01 6.96
C ASP A 206 -17.10 22.13 8.41
N PRO A 207 -17.15 23.33 9.02
CA PRO A 207 -16.59 23.55 10.34
C PRO A 207 -17.33 22.79 11.46
N GLN A 208 -18.62 22.46 11.29
CA GLN A 208 -19.36 21.69 12.30
C GLN A 208 -19.01 20.20 12.24
N VAL A 209 -18.73 19.66 11.05
CA VAL A 209 -18.17 18.30 10.88
C VAL A 209 -16.78 18.23 11.49
N HIS A 210 -15.94 19.25 11.26
CA HIS A 210 -14.60 19.32 11.85
C HIS A 210 -14.67 19.31 13.39
N MET A 211 -15.53 20.12 14.00
CA MET A 211 -15.74 20.11 15.46
C MET A 211 -16.17 18.74 16.01
N ILE A 212 -16.87 17.91 15.23
CA ILE A 212 -17.21 16.54 15.63
C ILE A 212 -15.95 15.66 15.66
N PHE A 213 -15.03 15.83 14.72
CA PHE A 213 -13.77 15.09 14.68
C PHE A 213 -12.80 15.55 15.78
N ASP A 214 -12.71 16.86 16.05
CA ASP A 214 -11.95 17.37 17.20
C ASP A 214 -12.50 16.83 18.52
N TYR A 215 -13.83 16.85 18.69
CA TYR A 215 -14.46 16.24 19.87
C TYR A 215 -14.07 14.78 20.02
N TYR A 216 -14.03 14.00 18.95
CA TYR A 216 -13.64 12.59 18.97
C TYR A 216 -12.22 12.41 19.52
N TRP A 217 -11.24 13.21 19.07
CA TRP A 217 -9.89 13.13 19.55
C TRP A 217 -9.74 13.63 21.01
N ASP A 218 -10.40 14.73 21.36
CA ASP A 218 -10.30 15.34 22.69
C ASP A 218 -11.02 14.57 23.80
N ASN A 219 -11.93 13.66 23.42
CA ASN A 219 -12.78 12.92 24.37
C ASN A 219 -12.50 11.40 24.35
N GLY A 220 -11.24 11.00 24.20
CA GLY A 220 -10.81 9.60 24.28
C GLY A 220 -11.41 8.74 23.17
N PHE A 221 -11.49 9.30 21.95
CA PHE A 221 -12.01 8.65 20.74
C PHE A 221 -13.49 8.28 20.81
N ASN A 222 -14.27 9.08 21.53
CA ASN A 222 -15.72 8.95 21.60
C ASN A 222 -16.40 10.07 20.83
N PHE A 223 -17.44 9.74 20.08
CA PHE A 223 -18.23 10.73 19.36
C PHE A 223 -19.19 11.49 20.28
N PRO A 224 -19.54 12.74 19.96
CA PRO A 224 -20.57 13.46 20.68
C PRO A 224 -21.92 12.75 20.57
N LYS A 225 -22.79 12.93 21.58
CA LYS A 225 -24.13 12.31 21.58
C LYS A 225 -25.00 12.80 20.43
N ASP A 226 -24.86 14.08 20.05
CA ASP A 226 -25.57 14.66 18.93
C ASP A 226 -24.71 14.62 17.66
N MET A 227 -25.05 13.74 16.74
CA MET A 227 -24.46 13.57 15.43
C MET A 227 -25.40 14.08 14.32
N GLY A 228 -26.41 14.86 14.68
CA GLY A 228 -27.47 15.27 13.77
C GLY A 228 -26.96 16.11 12.59
N HIS A 229 -25.90 16.91 12.78
CA HIS A 229 -25.30 17.68 11.70
C HIS A 229 -24.60 16.76 10.69
N LEU A 230 -23.75 15.83 11.12
CA LEU A 230 -23.05 14.88 10.26
C LEU A 230 -24.03 14.10 9.36
N LYS A 231 -25.19 13.69 9.88
CA LYS A 231 -26.21 12.97 9.13
C LYS A 231 -26.91 13.81 8.03
N ARG A 232 -26.77 15.13 8.06
CA ARG A 232 -27.37 16.06 7.07
C ARG A 232 -26.35 16.54 6.03
N CYS A 233 -25.06 16.37 6.29
CA CYS A 233 -24.01 16.75 5.35
C CYS A 233 -23.94 15.78 4.17
N SER A 234 -23.43 16.26 3.04
CA SER A 234 -23.10 15.40 1.91
C SER A 234 -21.93 14.46 2.27
N ALA A 235 -21.87 13.30 1.61
CA ALA A 235 -20.76 12.37 1.80
C ALA A 235 -19.42 13.00 1.38
N GLU A 236 -19.47 13.84 0.34
CA GLU A 236 -18.32 14.57 -0.21
C GLU A 236 -17.77 15.58 0.81
N ASP A 237 -18.63 16.39 1.46
CA ASP A 237 -18.21 17.37 2.46
C ASP A 237 -17.66 16.71 3.72
N ILE A 238 -18.24 15.58 4.15
CA ILE A 238 -17.70 14.77 5.25
C ILE A 238 -16.33 14.26 4.90
N ALA A 239 -16.13 13.71 3.69
CA ALA A 239 -14.86 13.17 3.22
C ALA A 239 -13.79 14.25 3.11
N TYR A 240 -14.13 15.42 2.55
CA TYR A 240 -13.23 16.57 2.45
C TYR A 240 -12.80 17.06 3.83
N THR A 241 -13.79 17.24 4.73
CA THR A 241 -13.52 17.72 6.10
C THR A 241 -12.69 16.73 6.89
N LEU A 242 -12.91 15.42 6.71
CA LEU A 242 -12.06 14.38 7.32
C LEU A 242 -10.61 14.48 6.84
N GLN A 243 -10.39 14.69 5.54
CA GLN A 243 -9.04 14.87 5.00
C GLN A 243 -8.37 16.12 5.59
N TYR A 244 -9.11 17.23 5.63
CA TYR A 244 -8.63 18.49 6.23
C TYR A 244 -8.29 18.30 7.72
N ALA A 245 -9.22 17.76 8.52
CA ALA A 245 -9.03 17.52 9.94
C ALA A 245 -7.86 16.56 10.23
N THR A 246 -7.63 15.59 9.35
CA THR A 246 -6.46 14.71 9.43
C THR A 246 -5.14 15.48 9.31
N GLN A 247 -5.03 16.37 8.32
CA GLN A 247 -3.82 17.18 8.11
C GLN A 247 -3.63 18.20 9.25
N ASP A 248 -4.71 18.78 9.75
CA ASP A 248 -4.69 19.69 10.89
C ASP A 248 -4.21 18.98 12.16
N LYS A 249 -4.73 17.79 12.45
CA LYS A 249 -4.30 16.98 13.61
C LYS A 249 -2.83 16.53 13.52
N ILE A 250 -2.37 16.16 12.34
CA ILE A 250 -0.94 15.87 12.08
C ILE A 250 -0.09 17.11 12.35
N SER A 251 -0.53 18.28 11.89
CA SER A 251 0.18 19.55 12.11
C SER A 251 0.30 19.88 13.61
N GLU A 252 -0.75 19.66 14.36
CA GLU A 252 -0.79 19.87 15.81
C GLU A 252 0.14 18.92 16.56
N VAL A 253 0.13 17.63 16.22
CA VAL A 253 0.72 16.58 17.06
C VAL A 253 2.09 16.13 16.57
N VAL A 254 2.31 16.05 15.25
CA VAL A 254 3.54 15.47 14.67
C VAL A 254 4.59 16.53 14.34
N TYR A 255 4.21 17.67 13.73
CA TYR A 255 5.19 18.66 13.29
C TYR A 255 6.05 19.23 14.45
N PRO A 256 5.54 19.42 15.69
CA PRO A 256 6.36 19.85 16.81
C PRO A 256 7.45 18.86 17.23
N LEU A 257 7.36 17.60 16.81
CA LEU A 257 8.33 16.55 17.14
C LEU A 257 9.48 16.45 16.12
N LYS A 258 9.39 17.20 15.01
CA LYS A 258 10.46 17.20 13.99
C LYS A 258 11.84 17.42 14.63
N SER A 259 12.78 16.49 14.37
CA SER A 259 14.12 16.53 14.94
C SER A 259 15.25 16.56 13.90
N CYS A 260 14.94 16.21 12.64
CA CYS A 260 15.88 16.25 11.51
C CYS A 260 15.19 16.59 10.19
N ASP A 261 15.93 16.56 9.08
CA ASP A 261 15.43 16.94 7.74
C ASP A 261 14.82 15.80 6.94
N ASN A 262 14.91 14.57 7.41
CA ASN A 262 14.38 13.39 6.74
C ASN A 262 13.22 12.80 7.53
N LEU A 263 12.20 12.30 6.83
CA LEU A 263 11.07 11.58 7.41
C LEU A 263 10.83 10.27 6.69
N CYS A 264 10.65 9.20 7.46
CA CYS A 264 10.15 7.91 6.98
C CYS A 264 8.74 7.70 7.50
N VAL A 265 7.81 7.24 6.62
CA VAL A 265 6.39 7.06 6.99
C VAL A 265 5.94 5.66 6.63
N ALA A 266 5.29 4.97 7.56
CA ALA A 266 4.67 3.66 7.34
C ALA A 266 3.39 3.46 8.18
N GLY A 267 2.71 2.34 7.99
CA GLY A 267 1.40 2.00 8.55
C GLY A 267 0.26 2.29 7.57
N GLY A 268 -0.92 1.71 7.81
CA GLY A 268 -2.04 1.79 6.88
C GLY A 268 -2.53 3.21 6.56
N VAL A 269 -2.36 4.16 7.49
CA VAL A 269 -2.70 5.58 7.26
C VAL A 269 -1.73 6.24 6.27
N ALA A 270 -0.51 5.73 6.12
CA ALA A 270 0.46 6.25 5.15
C ALA A 270 0.06 5.99 3.67
N TYR A 271 -1.04 5.29 3.41
CA TYR A 271 -1.70 5.32 2.09
C TYR A 271 -2.38 6.65 1.77
N ASN A 272 -2.47 7.58 2.74
CA ASN A 272 -3.01 8.92 2.52
C ASN A 272 -2.00 9.81 1.79
N GLY A 273 -2.15 9.89 0.48
CA GLY A 273 -1.22 10.60 -0.39
C GLY A 273 -1.21 12.12 -0.20
N TYR A 274 -2.32 12.73 0.24
CA TYR A 274 -2.35 14.16 0.56
C TYR A 274 -1.53 14.47 1.81
N MET A 275 -1.64 13.64 2.85
CA MET A 275 -0.83 13.74 4.06
C MET A 275 0.67 13.59 3.73
N ASN A 276 1.02 12.61 2.92
CA ASN A 276 2.41 12.36 2.54
C ASN A 276 3.01 13.50 1.71
N GLU A 277 2.22 14.16 0.85
CA GLU A 277 2.70 15.35 0.13
C GLU A 277 2.86 16.54 1.07
N ASP A 278 1.97 16.71 2.04
CA ASP A 278 2.07 17.80 3.02
C ASP A 278 3.36 17.70 3.85
N PHE A 279 3.81 16.50 4.18
CA PHE A 279 5.10 16.30 4.86
C PHE A 279 6.29 16.87 4.09
N THR A 280 6.26 16.91 2.77
CA THR A 280 7.36 17.47 1.95
C THR A 280 7.54 19.00 2.10
N LYS A 281 6.56 19.69 2.69
CA LYS A 281 6.65 21.09 3.05
C LYS A 281 7.43 21.31 4.35
N HIS A 282 7.59 20.26 5.16
CA HIS A 282 8.19 20.31 6.48
C HIS A 282 9.51 19.53 6.56
N TRP A 283 9.66 18.44 5.82
CA TRP A 283 10.90 17.65 5.72
C TRP A 283 11.47 17.72 4.30
N ASN A 284 12.79 17.88 4.22
CA ASN A 284 13.49 17.98 2.93
C ASN A 284 13.40 16.69 2.11
N LYS A 285 13.34 15.54 2.79
CA LYS A 285 13.15 14.23 2.15
C LYS A 285 12.10 13.43 2.91
N VAL A 286 11.16 12.87 2.16
CA VAL A 286 10.09 12.01 2.71
C VAL A 286 10.11 10.67 1.99
N HIS A 287 10.36 9.60 2.74
CA HIS A 287 10.33 8.23 2.24
C HIS A 287 9.08 7.49 2.71
N VAL A 288 8.34 6.93 1.76
CA VAL A 288 7.15 6.10 1.99
C VAL A 288 7.34 4.83 1.16
N PRO A 289 7.58 3.67 1.78
CA PRO A 289 7.88 2.44 1.05
C PRO A 289 6.64 1.91 0.29
N PRO A 290 6.80 0.97 -0.67
CA PRO A 290 5.70 0.53 -1.53
C PRO A 290 4.60 -0.25 -0.81
N ALA A 291 4.95 -1.18 0.07
CA ALA A 291 4.02 -2.00 0.87
C ALA A 291 3.88 -1.40 2.26
N VAL A 292 3.31 -0.21 2.33
CA VAL A 292 3.37 0.66 3.51
C VAL A 292 2.45 0.22 4.65
N GLY A 293 1.41 -0.54 4.37
CA GLY A 293 0.47 -1.10 5.35
C GLY A 293 0.91 -2.46 5.90
N ASP A 294 -0.03 -3.22 6.43
CA ASP A 294 0.21 -4.53 7.06
C ASP A 294 0.80 -5.56 6.08
N GLU A 295 0.56 -5.40 4.79
CA GLU A 295 1.13 -6.26 3.74
C GLU A 295 2.66 -6.19 3.65
N GLY A 296 3.30 -5.14 4.17
CA GLY A 296 4.76 -5.00 4.24
C GLY A 296 5.39 -5.43 5.57
N GLN A 297 4.60 -5.85 6.52
CA GLN A 297 5.04 -6.17 7.88
C GLN A 297 6.10 -7.29 7.94
N SER A 298 5.97 -8.34 7.12
CA SER A 298 6.98 -9.40 7.10
C SER A 298 8.33 -8.89 6.59
N ILE A 299 8.32 -7.96 5.62
CA ILE A 299 9.56 -7.32 5.14
C ILE A 299 10.21 -6.54 6.27
N GLY A 300 9.44 -5.67 6.96
CA GLY A 300 9.96 -4.88 8.07
C GLY A 300 10.50 -5.73 9.23
N THR A 301 9.79 -6.80 9.57
CA THR A 301 10.20 -7.77 10.59
C THR A 301 11.51 -8.48 10.19
N TYR A 302 11.62 -8.93 8.94
CA TYR A 302 12.83 -9.53 8.40
C TYR A 302 14.01 -8.56 8.47
N MET A 303 13.85 -7.35 7.93
CA MET A 303 14.92 -6.35 7.87
C MET A 303 15.42 -5.98 9.27
N HIS A 304 14.50 -5.83 10.23
CA HIS A 304 14.86 -5.56 11.62
C HIS A 304 15.67 -6.71 12.22
N ALA A 305 15.24 -7.95 12.01
CA ALA A 305 15.96 -9.13 12.49
C ALA A 305 17.33 -9.30 11.81
N ASP A 306 17.41 -9.10 10.49
CA ASP A 306 18.65 -9.20 9.72
C ASP A 306 19.67 -8.13 10.14
N TYR A 307 19.19 -6.89 10.34
CA TYR A 307 20.03 -5.84 10.88
C TYR A 307 20.55 -6.17 12.29
N THR A 308 19.66 -6.64 13.16
CA THR A 308 19.99 -6.89 14.58
C THR A 308 20.92 -8.10 14.75
N LEU A 309 20.67 -9.19 14.05
CA LEU A 309 21.36 -10.46 14.24
C LEU A 309 22.58 -10.61 13.32
N ASN A 310 22.50 -10.10 12.12
CA ASN A 310 23.53 -10.25 11.10
C ASN A 310 24.31 -8.96 10.83
N ASN A 311 23.89 -7.81 11.41
CA ASN A 311 24.42 -6.47 11.11
C ASN A 311 24.36 -6.16 9.59
N ASN A 312 23.27 -6.54 8.95
CA ASN A 312 23.07 -6.41 7.51
C ASN A 312 21.86 -5.51 7.22
N VAL A 313 22.05 -4.51 6.35
CA VAL A 313 20.95 -3.74 5.78
C VAL A 313 20.56 -4.38 4.46
N HIS A 314 19.46 -5.12 4.49
CA HIS A 314 18.98 -5.87 3.36
C HIS A 314 18.37 -4.95 2.29
N GLU A 315 18.80 -5.10 1.04
CA GLU A 315 18.16 -4.41 -0.08
C GLU A 315 16.88 -5.14 -0.49
N VAL A 316 15.76 -4.44 -0.46
CA VAL A 316 14.45 -4.98 -0.83
C VAL A 316 14.03 -4.41 -2.17
N SER A 317 13.80 -5.29 -3.14
CA SER A 317 13.17 -4.89 -4.40
C SER A 317 11.67 -4.65 -4.20
N VAL A 318 11.13 -3.62 -4.84
CA VAL A 318 9.68 -3.43 -4.93
C VAL A 318 9.01 -4.57 -5.71
N TYR A 319 9.74 -5.19 -6.64
CA TYR A 319 9.30 -6.35 -7.42
C TYR A 319 9.85 -7.62 -6.77
N SER A 320 9.24 -8.07 -5.69
CA SER A 320 9.66 -9.24 -4.91
C SER A 320 8.58 -10.31 -4.77
N GLY A 321 7.49 -10.22 -5.53
CA GLY A 321 6.52 -11.31 -5.66
C GLY A 321 6.99 -12.40 -6.63
N ASP A 322 6.12 -13.36 -6.91
CA ASP A 322 6.41 -14.47 -7.82
C ASP A 322 6.61 -14.02 -9.27
N GLU A 323 7.42 -14.76 -9.99
CA GLU A 323 7.64 -14.66 -11.43
C GLU A 323 7.13 -15.92 -12.13
N TYR A 324 6.43 -15.73 -13.25
CA TYR A 324 5.80 -16.82 -13.99
C TYR A 324 6.23 -16.81 -15.44
N ASP A 325 6.58 -17.99 -15.95
CA ASP A 325 6.84 -18.19 -17.37
C ASP A 325 5.53 -18.17 -18.16
N TYR A 326 5.58 -17.62 -19.37
CA TYR A 326 4.48 -17.64 -20.31
C TYR A 326 4.99 -17.68 -21.75
N GLU A 327 4.43 -18.58 -22.58
CA GLU A 327 4.64 -18.65 -24.02
C GLU A 327 3.29 -18.45 -24.72
N GLY A 328 3.23 -17.50 -25.65
CA GLY A 328 2.08 -17.21 -26.49
C GLY A 328 2.41 -17.39 -27.97
N ASP A 329 1.39 -17.25 -28.82
CA ASP A 329 1.53 -17.45 -30.27
C ASP A 329 2.17 -16.26 -31.00
N GLU A 330 1.99 -15.04 -30.47
CA GLU A 330 2.44 -13.79 -31.10
C GLU A 330 3.39 -13.03 -30.18
N LYS A 331 4.60 -12.72 -30.65
CA LYS A 331 5.56 -11.86 -29.93
C LYS A 331 5.22 -10.41 -30.18
N VAL A 332 5.46 -9.57 -29.17
CA VAL A 332 5.17 -8.14 -29.20
C VAL A 332 6.44 -7.29 -29.20
N ASP A 333 6.42 -6.20 -30.00
CA ASP A 333 7.38 -5.10 -29.86
C ASP A 333 6.79 -4.02 -28.94
N ILE A 334 7.58 -3.53 -27.99
CA ILE A 334 7.20 -2.43 -27.08
C ILE A 334 6.68 -1.20 -27.86
N LYS A 335 7.24 -0.91 -29.05
CA LYS A 335 6.78 0.19 -29.92
C LYS A 335 5.35 -0.01 -30.41
N GLU A 336 4.97 -1.25 -30.70
CA GLU A 336 3.61 -1.59 -31.09
C GLU A 336 2.64 -1.33 -29.94
N VAL A 337 3.01 -1.72 -28.70
CA VAL A 337 2.20 -1.45 -27.50
C VAL A 337 2.07 0.05 -27.26
N ALA A 338 3.17 0.80 -27.37
CA ALA A 338 3.15 2.26 -27.22
C ALA A 338 2.25 2.93 -28.26
N GLN A 339 2.27 2.45 -29.51
CA GLN A 339 1.42 2.96 -30.58
C GLN A 339 -0.07 2.61 -30.33
N ALA A 340 -0.37 1.41 -29.82
CA ALA A 340 -1.73 1.01 -29.46
C ALA A 340 -2.30 1.94 -28.37
N ILE A 341 -1.55 2.18 -27.29
CA ILE A 341 -1.94 3.13 -26.24
C ILE A 341 -2.16 4.53 -26.82
N ALA A 342 -1.27 5.01 -27.70
CA ALA A 342 -1.38 6.33 -28.33
C ALA A 342 -2.59 6.46 -29.28
N ASN A 343 -3.08 5.35 -29.82
CA ASN A 343 -4.28 5.26 -30.62
C ASN A 343 -5.58 5.17 -29.80
N GLY A 344 -5.47 4.99 -28.47
CA GLY A 344 -6.58 4.95 -27.52
C GLY A 344 -6.94 3.56 -27.00
N ASP A 345 -6.16 2.53 -27.33
CA ASP A 345 -6.36 1.17 -26.82
C ASP A 345 -6.05 1.11 -25.32
N ILE A 346 -6.82 0.34 -24.58
CA ILE A 346 -6.62 0.05 -23.15
C ILE A 346 -5.92 -1.31 -23.03
N VAL A 347 -4.71 -1.29 -22.46
CA VAL A 347 -3.79 -2.43 -22.48
C VAL A 347 -3.64 -3.05 -21.08
N GLY A 348 -3.90 -4.36 -20.96
CA GLY A 348 -3.44 -5.16 -19.84
C GLY A 348 -1.93 -5.40 -19.99
N TRP A 349 -1.14 -5.00 -18.98
CA TRP A 349 0.32 -5.10 -18.99
C TRP A 349 0.79 -5.97 -17.82
N TYR A 350 1.39 -7.11 -18.18
CA TYR A 350 1.91 -8.11 -17.24
C TYR A 350 3.35 -8.45 -17.58
N GLN A 351 4.29 -8.30 -16.62
CA GLN A 351 5.71 -8.63 -16.81
C GLN A 351 6.39 -9.04 -15.52
N GLY A 352 7.38 -9.92 -15.62
CA GLY A 352 8.32 -10.27 -14.54
C GLY A 352 7.65 -10.55 -13.20
N LYS A 353 8.38 -10.29 -12.11
CA LYS A 353 7.90 -10.44 -10.73
C LYS A 353 6.83 -9.41 -10.39
N SER A 354 5.82 -9.83 -9.61
CA SER A 354 4.82 -8.88 -9.13
C SER A 354 5.41 -7.90 -8.11
N GLU A 355 4.81 -6.71 -8.06
CA GLU A 355 5.14 -5.69 -7.09
C GLU A 355 4.60 -6.00 -5.69
N SER A 356 5.35 -5.66 -4.65
CA SER A 356 4.89 -5.68 -3.26
C SER A 356 3.92 -4.56 -2.97
N GLY A 357 2.87 -4.82 -2.21
CA GLY A 357 1.89 -3.83 -1.78
C GLY A 357 0.65 -3.72 -2.68
N ASN A 358 -0.18 -2.73 -2.38
CA ASN A 358 -1.52 -2.55 -2.94
C ASN A 358 -1.54 -1.80 -4.28
N ARG A 359 -0.38 -1.35 -4.78
CA ARG A 359 -0.29 -0.54 -5.98
C ARG A 359 0.29 -1.35 -7.13
N ALA A 360 -0.28 -1.18 -8.32
CA ALA A 360 0.36 -1.63 -9.55
C ALA A 360 1.40 -0.60 -9.97
N LEU A 361 2.64 -1.04 -10.08
CA LEU A 361 3.80 -0.17 -10.35
C LEU A 361 4.48 -0.51 -11.69
N GLY A 362 3.73 -1.10 -12.63
CA GLY A 362 4.19 -1.39 -13.97
C GLY A 362 4.45 -2.86 -14.26
N ASN A 363 4.18 -3.78 -13.32
CA ASN A 363 4.32 -5.22 -13.56
C ASN A 363 2.98 -5.96 -13.60
N ARG A 364 1.93 -5.42 -12.96
CA ARG A 364 0.55 -5.92 -12.97
C ARG A 364 -0.41 -4.74 -13.19
N SER A 365 -0.33 -4.11 -14.37
CA SER A 365 -0.95 -2.82 -14.66
C SER A 365 -1.97 -2.88 -15.79
N ILE A 366 -2.95 -1.97 -15.76
CA ILE A 366 -3.73 -1.56 -16.93
C ILE A 366 -3.24 -0.19 -17.32
N LEU A 367 -2.89 -0.04 -18.61
CA LEU A 367 -2.30 1.17 -19.17
C LEU A 367 -3.23 1.77 -20.22
N ALA A 368 -3.29 3.12 -20.29
CA ALA A 368 -4.07 3.85 -21.27
C ALA A 368 -3.51 5.25 -21.54
N ASP A 369 -4.09 5.94 -22.51
CA ASP A 369 -3.71 7.28 -22.92
C ASP A 369 -4.20 8.35 -21.92
N PRO A 370 -3.31 9.07 -21.23
CA PRO A 370 -3.69 10.11 -20.25
C PRO A 370 -4.24 11.38 -20.91
N ARG A 371 -4.09 11.56 -22.23
CA ARG A 371 -4.60 12.71 -22.98
C ARG A 371 -6.11 12.65 -23.18
N ASN A 372 -6.70 11.45 -23.14
CA ASN A 372 -8.13 11.26 -23.36
C ASN A 372 -8.92 11.64 -22.09
N PRO A 373 -9.77 12.69 -22.12
CA PRO A 373 -10.54 13.10 -20.95
C PRO A 373 -11.62 12.11 -20.53
N GLU A 374 -12.08 11.24 -21.44
CA GLU A 374 -13.13 10.25 -21.16
C GLU A 374 -12.57 8.90 -20.67
N ILE A 375 -11.25 8.72 -20.68
CA ILE A 375 -10.61 7.44 -20.37
C ILE A 375 -10.93 6.94 -18.96
N LYS A 376 -11.08 7.88 -17.99
CA LYS A 376 -11.46 7.56 -16.61
C LYS A 376 -12.81 6.86 -16.55
N ASP A 377 -13.81 7.41 -17.22
CA ASP A 377 -15.18 6.89 -17.21
C ASP A 377 -15.25 5.55 -17.97
N MET A 378 -14.53 5.45 -19.09
CA MET A 378 -14.40 4.20 -19.84
C MET A 378 -13.82 3.08 -18.97
N ILE A 379 -12.68 3.29 -18.31
CA ILE A 379 -12.04 2.26 -17.49
C ILE A 379 -12.90 1.93 -16.26
N ASN A 380 -13.49 2.93 -15.58
CA ASN A 380 -14.35 2.68 -14.43
C ASN A 380 -15.61 1.88 -14.78
N SER A 381 -16.26 2.16 -15.89
CA SER A 381 -17.51 1.49 -16.32
C SER A 381 -17.25 0.13 -16.99
N LEU A 382 -16.34 0.07 -17.96
CA LEU A 382 -16.16 -1.07 -18.84
C LEU A 382 -15.23 -2.15 -18.26
N ILE A 383 -14.27 -1.76 -17.42
CA ILE A 383 -13.25 -2.66 -16.91
C ILE A 383 -13.37 -2.84 -15.40
N LYS A 384 -13.33 -1.75 -14.63
CA LYS A 384 -13.33 -1.80 -13.17
C LYS A 384 -14.72 -2.04 -12.55
N GLN A 385 -15.79 -1.65 -13.24
CA GLN A 385 -17.18 -1.76 -12.77
C GLN A 385 -17.31 -1.22 -11.31
N ARG A 386 -16.82 -0.01 -11.09
CA ARG A 386 -16.72 0.65 -9.79
C ARG A 386 -17.21 2.10 -9.84
N GLU A 387 -17.14 2.78 -8.71
CA GLU A 387 -17.63 4.14 -8.53
C GLU A 387 -16.89 5.14 -9.46
N ASP A 388 -17.63 6.04 -10.12
CA ASP A 388 -17.13 6.97 -11.16
C ASP A 388 -16.18 8.02 -10.60
N PHE A 389 -16.31 8.36 -9.31
CA PHE A 389 -15.45 9.36 -8.67
C PHE A 389 -14.01 8.89 -8.46
N ARG A 390 -13.72 7.59 -8.57
CA ARG A 390 -12.38 7.06 -8.29
C ARG A 390 -11.39 7.48 -9.39
N PRO A 391 -10.29 8.18 -9.04
CA PRO A 391 -9.30 8.65 -9.99
C PRO A 391 -8.37 7.53 -10.45
N PHE A 392 -7.59 7.83 -11.49
CA PHE A 392 -6.47 7.03 -11.97
C PHE A 392 -5.15 7.78 -11.81
N ALA A 393 -4.05 7.04 -11.78
CA ALA A 393 -2.72 7.54 -11.55
C ALA A 393 -1.92 7.63 -12.87
N PRO A 394 -1.11 8.67 -13.09
CA PRO A 394 -0.09 8.65 -14.13
C PRO A 394 1.17 7.92 -13.66
N ALA A 395 1.80 7.16 -14.57
CA ALA A 395 3.17 6.72 -14.45
C ALA A 395 4.02 7.56 -15.40
N VAL A 396 4.86 8.43 -14.86
CA VAL A 396 5.64 9.45 -15.57
C VAL A 396 7.12 9.11 -15.53
N LEU A 397 7.86 9.36 -16.63
CA LEU A 397 9.32 9.28 -16.63
C LEU A 397 9.89 10.24 -15.58
N GLU A 398 10.79 9.74 -14.72
CA GLU A 398 11.27 10.49 -13.55
C GLU A 398 11.91 11.83 -13.90
N GLU A 399 12.62 11.92 -15.02
CA GLU A 399 13.24 13.15 -15.50
C GLU A 399 12.27 14.24 -15.96
N HIS A 400 10.96 13.91 -16.11
CA HIS A 400 9.93 14.81 -16.65
C HIS A 400 8.82 15.17 -15.66
N TYR A 401 8.78 14.59 -14.45
CA TYR A 401 7.62 14.78 -13.56
C TYR A 401 7.37 16.24 -13.17
N GLN A 402 8.43 17.05 -12.98
CA GLN A 402 8.31 18.46 -12.60
C GLN A 402 7.73 19.36 -13.70
N GLU A 403 7.69 18.90 -14.95
CA GLU A 403 7.04 19.63 -16.04
C GLU A 403 5.51 19.59 -15.95
N TYR A 404 4.97 18.63 -15.20
CA TYR A 404 3.54 18.35 -15.12
C TYR A 404 2.95 18.43 -13.71
N PHE A 405 3.79 18.33 -12.68
CA PHE A 405 3.35 18.24 -11.28
C PHE A 405 4.15 19.20 -10.39
N ASP A 406 3.42 19.90 -9.50
CA ASP A 406 4.03 20.81 -8.53
C ASP A 406 4.52 20.02 -7.31
N THR A 407 5.71 19.48 -7.43
CA THR A 407 6.40 18.74 -6.35
C THR A 407 7.92 18.80 -6.54
N ASN A 408 8.64 18.74 -5.42
CA ASN A 408 10.11 18.82 -5.40
C ASN A 408 10.81 17.46 -5.23
N GLN A 409 10.04 16.37 -5.09
CA GLN A 409 10.58 15.03 -4.86
C GLN A 409 9.90 14.00 -5.76
N PRO A 410 10.63 12.96 -6.25
CA PRO A 410 10.03 11.86 -6.98
C PRO A 410 9.10 11.01 -6.09
N SER A 411 8.12 10.35 -6.68
CA SER A 411 7.16 9.46 -6.00
C SER A 411 7.10 8.09 -6.69
N PRO A 412 8.09 7.21 -6.49
CA PRO A 412 8.19 5.97 -7.26
C PRO A 412 7.11 4.93 -6.93
N TYR A 413 6.40 5.07 -5.79
CA TYR A 413 5.48 4.05 -5.27
C TYR A 413 4.02 4.51 -5.19
N MET A 414 3.62 5.56 -5.93
CA MET A 414 2.27 6.12 -5.87
C MET A 414 1.84 6.54 -4.44
N SER A 415 2.79 6.97 -3.64
CA SER A 415 2.58 7.28 -2.22
C SER A 415 2.11 8.71 -1.96
N ARG A 416 2.19 9.62 -2.96
CA ARG A 416 1.88 11.04 -2.79
C ARG A 416 0.89 11.55 -3.85
N ILE A 417 0.08 12.53 -3.45
CA ILE A 417 -0.90 13.22 -4.30
C ILE A 417 -0.52 14.70 -4.33
N MET A 418 -0.27 15.24 -5.52
CA MET A 418 0.24 16.59 -5.73
C MET A 418 -0.54 17.33 -6.81
N PRO A 419 -0.49 18.68 -6.83
CA PRO A 419 -1.14 19.49 -7.85
C PRO A 419 -0.61 19.19 -9.27
N VAL A 420 -1.52 19.14 -10.23
CA VAL A 420 -1.21 19.07 -11.67
C VAL A 420 -1.08 20.49 -12.20
N ILE A 421 0.00 20.79 -12.91
CA ILE A 421 0.27 22.11 -13.50
C ILE A 421 0.15 22.13 -15.04
N SER A 422 -0.31 21.04 -15.64
CA SER A 422 -0.47 20.91 -17.10
C SER A 422 -1.89 20.47 -17.46
N ASP A 423 -2.48 21.08 -18.47
CA ASP A 423 -3.80 20.74 -19.03
C ASP A 423 -3.76 19.59 -20.06
N LYS A 424 -2.57 19.06 -20.38
CA LYS A 424 -2.35 18.06 -21.42
C LYS A 424 -2.76 16.63 -20.99
N ILE A 425 -3.05 16.40 -19.73
CA ILE A 425 -3.23 15.08 -19.13
C ILE A 425 -4.56 14.94 -18.37
N PRO A 426 -5.70 15.33 -18.97
CA PRO A 426 -7.00 15.34 -18.29
C PRO A 426 -7.44 13.95 -17.80
N GLY A 427 -7.05 12.85 -18.47
CA GLY A 427 -7.43 11.49 -18.10
C GLY A 427 -6.84 10.99 -16.77
N VAL A 428 -5.82 11.66 -16.23
CA VAL A 428 -5.17 11.33 -14.97
C VAL A 428 -5.19 12.47 -13.95
N THR A 429 -5.86 13.58 -14.29
CA THR A 429 -6.10 14.70 -13.38
C THR A 429 -7.40 14.48 -12.64
N HIS A 430 -7.34 14.48 -11.30
CA HIS A 430 -8.51 14.37 -10.44
C HIS A 430 -9.33 15.69 -10.46
N VAL A 431 -10.59 15.63 -10.02
CA VAL A 431 -11.52 16.77 -10.04
C VAL A 431 -11.03 17.99 -9.26
N ASP A 432 -10.21 17.79 -8.23
CA ASP A 432 -9.60 18.83 -7.42
C ASP A 432 -8.28 19.38 -8.02
N GLY A 433 -7.94 19.00 -9.25
CA GLY A 433 -6.71 19.42 -9.92
C GLY A 433 -5.45 18.70 -9.46
N THR A 434 -5.56 17.58 -8.76
CA THR A 434 -4.43 16.78 -8.26
C THR A 434 -4.24 15.47 -9.02
N ALA A 435 -3.09 14.81 -8.81
CA ALA A 435 -2.83 13.45 -9.26
C ALA A 435 -1.95 12.68 -8.27
N ARG A 436 -2.15 11.37 -8.16
CA ARG A 436 -1.28 10.46 -7.43
C ARG A 436 -0.29 9.83 -8.40
N ILE A 437 0.92 10.35 -8.47
CA ILE A 437 1.88 9.97 -9.49
C ILE A 437 2.74 8.76 -9.09
N GLN A 438 3.17 8.01 -10.12
CA GLN A 438 4.33 7.13 -10.06
C GLN A 438 5.43 7.75 -10.92
N THR A 439 6.60 8.05 -10.33
CA THR A 439 7.81 8.33 -11.10
C THR A 439 8.49 7.01 -11.47
N VAL A 440 8.87 6.87 -12.74
CA VAL A 440 9.48 5.65 -13.28
C VAL A 440 10.87 5.96 -13.77
N ASN A 441 11.87 5.33 -13.18
CA ASN A 441 13.26 5.40 -13.67
C ASN A 441 13.70 4.07 -14.28
N ARG A 442 14.74 4.14 -15.12
CA ARG A 442 15.20 2.99 -15.90
C ARG A 442 15.90 1.93 -15.06
N GLU A 443 16.51 2.29 -13.95
CA GLU A 443 17.24 1.34 -13.09
C GLU A 443 16.25 0.40 -12.36
N GLN A 444 15.13 0.97 -11.89
CA GLN A 444 14.14 0.24 -11.13
C GLN A 444 13.25 -0.65 -12.00
N ASN A 445 12.82 -0.16 -13.18
CA ASN A 445 11.96 -0.91 -14.10
C ASN A 445 12.28 -0.59 -15.58
N PRO A 446 13.33 -1.19 -16.15
CA PRO A 446 13.81 -0.82 -17.48
C PRO A 446 12.79 -1.03 -18.60
N ARG A 447 12.05 -2.14 -18.59
CA ARG A 447 11.07 -2.44 -19.63
C ARG A 447 9.85 -1.51 -19.58
N TYR A 448 9.36 -1.19 -18.38
CA TYR A 448 8.26 -0.25 -18.21
C TYR A 448 8.68 1.19 -18.57
N TYR A 449 9.89 1.58 -18.17
CA TYR A 449 10.48 2.84 -18.61
C TYR A 449 10.56 2.92 -20.13
N ASP A 450 11.06 1.89 -20.81
CA ASP A 450 11.19 1.86 -22.27
C ASP A 450 9.82 1.97 -22.96
N LEU A 451 8.76 1.33 -22.45
CA LEU A 451 7.41 1.47 -22.97
C LEU A 451 6.93 2.93 -22.88
N ILE A 452 7.07 3.58 -21.71
CA ILE A 452 6.65 4.97 -21.54
C ILE A 452 7.49 5.89 -22.44
N ASN A 453 8.77 5.63 -22.59
CA ASN A 453 9.65 6.40 -23.46
C ASN A 453 9.29 6.25 -24.97
N GLU A 454 8.90 5.06 -25.43
CA GLU A 454 8.38 4.90 -26.81
C GLU A 454 7.05 5.64 -26.97
N TYR A 455 6.15 5.59 -25.99
CA TYR A 455 4.92 6.39 -26.00
C TYR A 455 5.21 7.90 -26.03
N TYR A 456 6.20 8.36 -25.25
CA TYR A 456 6.65 9.75 -25.25
C TYR A 456 7.14 10.22 -26.64
N LYS A 457 7.92 9.40 -27.34
CA LYS A 457 8.38 9.70 -28.70
C LYS A 457 7.24 9.88 -29.72
N ILE A 458 6.14 9.15 -29.53
CA ILE A 458 4.95 9.21 -30.39
C ILE A 458 4.10 10.46 -30.07
N THR A 459 3.88 10.74 -28.78
CA THR A 459 2.83 11.67 -28.34
C THR A 459 3.36 13.01 -27.81
N GLY A 460 4.63 13.07 -27.43
CA GLY A 460 5.19 14.19 -26.68
C GLY A 460 4.75 14.26 -25.22
N ILE A 461 4.08 13.23 -24.68
CA ILE A 461 3.65 13.13 -23.27
C ILE A 461 4.47 12.03 -22.60
N PRO A 462 5.31 12.35 -21.60
CA PRO A 462 6.25 11.40 -21.00
C PRO A 462 5.61 10.50 -19.91
N MET A 463 4.35 10.12 -20.10
CA MET A 463 3.61 9.30 -19.13
C MET A 463 2.47 8.53 -19.77
N VAL A 464 2.03 7.48 -19.07
CA VAL A 464 0.80 6.72 -19.36
C VAL A 464 -0.10 6.72 -18.12
N LEU A 465 -1.41 6.55 -18.31
CA LEU A 465 -2.31 6.18 -17.23
C LEU A 465 -1.95 4.79 -16.75
N ASN A 466 -1.82 4.62 -15.42
CA ASN A 466 -1.53 3.35 -14.77
C ASN A 466 -2.56 3.06 -13.67
N THR A 467 -3.18 1.89 -13.73
CA THR A 467 -4.02 1.36 -12.65
C THR A 467 -3.78 -0.13 -12.47
N SER A 468 -4.19 -0.69 -11.32
CA SER A 468 -4.02 -2.10 -11.00
C SER A 468 -4.69 -3.01 -12.04
N PHE A 469 -4.04 -4.12 -12.39
CA PHE A 469 -4.62 -5.10 -13.31
C PHE A 469 -5.57 -6.03 -12.56
N ASN A 470 -6.83 -5.62 -12.51
CA ASN A 470 -7.95 -6.37 -11.94
C ASN A 470 -9.28 -5.70 -12.35
N CYS A 471 -10.39 -6.39 -12.10
CA CYS A 471 -11.73 -5.79 -12.11
C CYS A 471 -12.17 -5.54 -10.65
N LYS A 472 -12.78 -6.52 -9.99
CA LYS A 472 -13.24 -6.48 -8.58
C LYS A 472 -12.38 -7.33 -7.65
N GLU A 473 -11.71 -8.33 -8.21
CA GLU A 473 -10.78 -9.23 -7.54
C GLU A 473 -9.47 -8.53 -7.14
N PRO A 474 -8.59 -9.18 -6.37
CA PRO A 474 -7.22 -8.73 -6.16
C PRO A 474 -6.46 -8.53 -7.47
N ILE A 475 -5.34 -7.80 -7.43
CA ILE A 475 -4.44 -7.67 -8.57
C ILE A 475 -4.08 -9.06 -9.09
N VAL A 476 -4.06 -9.24 -10.41
CA VAL A 476 -3.68 -10.51 -11.04
C VAL A 476 -2.28 -10.94 -10.57
N GLU A 477 -2.10 -12.21 -10.26
CA GLU A 477 -0.80 -12.75 -9.89
C GLU A 477 -0.22 -13.60 -11.00
N THR A 478 -0.97 -14.58 -11.50
CA THR A 478 -0.53 -15.51 -12.54
C THR A 478 -0.91 -15.03 -13.95
N PRO A 479 -0.25 -15.54 -15.02
CA PRO A 479 -0.68 -15.33 -16.38
C PRO A 479 -2.14 -15.76 -16.63
N GLU A 480 -2.60 -16.83 -15.99
CA GLU A 480 -3.99 -17.29 -16.08
C GLU A 480 -4.97 -16.26 -15.48
N ASP A 481 -4.65 -15.67 -14.35
CA ASP A 481 -5.45 -14.57 -13.78
C ASP A 481 -5.57 -13.39 -14.75
N ALA A 482 -4.45 -13.02 -15.41
CA ALA A 482 -4.41 -11.94 -16.38
C ALA A 482 -5.30 -12.26 -17.61
N ILE A 483 -5.20 -13.46 -18.15
CA ILE A 483 -6.02 -13.95 -19.27
C ILE A 483 -7.51 -13.98 -18.87
N ASN A 484 -7.82 -14.47 -17.68
CA ASN A 484 -9.20 -14.51 -17.19
C ASN A 484 -9.79 -13.09 -17.04
N THR A 485 -9.01 -12.13 -16.52
CA THR A 485 -9.45 -10.74 -16.40
C THR A 485 -9.60 -10.10 -17.80
N PHE A 486 -8.68 -10.34 -18.71
CA PHE A 486 -8.75 -9.87 -20.09
C PHE A 486 -10.03 -10.37 -20.80
N ASN A 487 -10.32 -11.66 -20.72
CA ASN A 487 -11.45 -12.27 -21.42
C ASN A 487 -12.82 -11.78 -20.93
N ARG A 488 -12.93 -11.34 -19.67
CA ARG A 488 -14.21 -10.89 -19.07
C ARG A 488 -14.38 -9.37 -18.99
N THR A 489 -13.39 -8.59 -19.48
CA THR A 489 -13.43 -7.12 -19.47
C THR A 489 -13.26 -6.58 -20.88
N GLU A 490 -13.48 -5.29 -21.07
CA GLU A 490 -13.31 -4.62 -22.38
C GLU A 490 -11.88 -4.07 -22.58
N LEU A 491 -10.86 -4.78 -22.10
CA LEU A 491 -9.47 -4.53 -22.49
C LEU A 491 -9.26 -4.85 -23.98
N ASP A 492 -8.57 -3.99 -24.72
CA ASP A 492 -8.34 -4.17 -26.15
C ASP A 492 -7.19 -5.16 -26.41
N LEU A 493 -6.13 -5.06 -25.62
CA LEU A 493 -4.93 -5.87 -25.72
C LEU A 493 -4.48 -6.39 -24.36
N LEU A 494 -3.86 -7.57 -24.35
CA LEU A 494 -3.13 -8.10 -23.19
C LEU A 494 -1.70 -8.42 -23.61
N VAL A 495 -0.74 -7.84 -22.88
CA VAL A 495 0.68 -8.18 -22.99
C VAL A 495 1.09 -8.99 -21.79
N ILE A 496 1.64 -10.18 -21.99
CA ILE A 496 2.25 -11.03 -20.97
C ILE A 496 3.70 -11.28 -21.34
N ASN A 497 4.62 -10.69 -20.59
CA ASN A 497 6.04 -10.74 -20.91
C ASN A 497 6.30 -10.30 -22.37
N ASP A 498 6.81 -11.18 -23.21
CA ASP A 498 7.15 -10.89 -24.61
C ASP A 498 6.04 -11.24 -25.62
N TYR A 499 4.84 -11.56 -25.14
CA TYR A 499 3.74 -12.01 -25.98
C TYR A 499 2.52 -11.10 -25.88
N ILE A 500 1.77 -10.98 -26.97
CA ILE A 500 0.54 -10.22 -27.06
C ILE A 500 -0.64 -11.13 -27.33
N LEU A 501 -1.76 -10.85 -26.69
CA LEU A 501 -3.05 -11.46 -26.94
C LEU A 501 -4.03 -10.39 -27.39
N ARG A 502 -4.78 -10.70 -28.44
CA ARG A 502 -5.86 -9.85 -28.98
C ARG A 502 -7.19 -10.55 -28.80
N LYS A 503 -8.27 -9.81 -28.62
CA LYS A 503 -9.60 -10.40 -28.63
C LYS A 503 -9.88 -10.94 -30.02
N VAL A 504 -10.33 -12.19 -30.10
CA VAL A 504 -10.87 -12.78 -31.31
C VAL A 504 -12.25 -12.16 -31.47
N GLY A 505 -12.45 -11.38 -32.58
CA GLY A 505 -13.70 -10.72 -32.94
C GLY A 505 -14.81 -11.68 -33.23
#